data_3ed04fd9ed1d22868de8b50a56b1fadf
#
_entry.id   3ed04fd9ed1d22868de8b50a56b1fadf
#
_cell.length_a   1.000
_cell.length_b   1.000
_cell.length_c   1.000
_cell.angle_alpha   90.00
_cell.angle_beta   90.00
_cell.angle_gamma   90.00
#
_symmetry.space_group_name_H-M   'P 1'
#
loop_
_entity.id
_entity.type
_entity.pdbx_description
1 polymer ?
#
loop_
_entity_poly.entity_id
_entity_poly.type
_entity_poly.pdbx_seq_one_letter_code
_entity_poly.pdbx_strand_id
1 'polypeptide(L)'
;MNDITIKSIDKDRVPVIDINKINSNSDKIKISKQLYKASTDLGFIYIKNHNISDKLINDLRNDGLTFFRSSFDEKEKVKISKKHRGWLGFGGAKMGDKAKPD
;
A
#
# COMPACT_ATOMS: atom_id res chain seq x y z
N MET A 1 31.30 -1.63 -10.04
CA MET A 1 30.04 -0.89 -9.79
C MET A 1 28.91 -1.73 -10.36
N ASN A 2 28.00 -2.21 -9.53
CA ASN A 2 26.87 -2.99 -10.02
C ASN A 2 25.82 -2.04 -10.60
N ASP A 3 25.61 -2.12 -11.90
CA ASP A 3 24.52 -1.40 -12.54
C ASP A 3 23.19 -1.94 -12.03
N ILE A 4 22.50 -1.12 -11.25
CA ILE A 4 21.12 -1.42 -10.85
C ILE A 4 20.23 -1.08 -12.02
N THR A 5 19.87 -2.08 -12.81
CA THR A 5 18.88 -1.90 -13.87
C THR A 5 17.49 -1.94 -13.28
N ILE A 6 16.84 -0.79 -13.21
CA ILE A 6 15.42 -0.71 -12.84
C ILE A 6 14.59 -1.19 -14.01
N LYS A 7 13.93 -2.34 -13.86
CA LYS A 7 13.01 -2.85 -14.86
C LYS A 7 11.64 -2.22 -14.65
N SER A 8 11.09 -1.59 -15.67
CA SER A 8 9.70 -1.17 -15.67
C SER A 8 8.79 -2.35 -16.02
N ILE A 9 7.62 -2.39 -15.42
CA ILE A 9 6.59 -3.38 -15.69
C ILE A 9 5.44 -2.66 -16.40
N ASP A 10 4.98 -3.23 -17.51
CA ASP A 10 3.82 -2.71 -18.22
C ASP A 10 2.59 -2.76 -17.31
N LYS A 11 1.81 -1.69 -17.33
CA LYS A 11 0.56 -1.58 -16.55
C LYS A 11 -0.38 -2.76 -16.81
N ASP A 12 -0.40 -3.26 -18.04
CA ASP A 12 -1.27 -4.36 -18.45
C ASP A 12 -0.88 -5.71 -17.83
N ARG A 13 0.32 -5.82 -17.25
CA ARG A 13 0.76 -7.02 -16.55
C ARG A 13 0.27 -7.12 -15.13
N VAL A 14 -0.19 -6.02 -14.54
CA VAL A 14 -0.74 -6.03 -13.18
C VAL A 14 -2.20 -6.46 -13.25
N PRO A 15 -2.57 -7.61 -12.63
CA PRO A 15 -3.94 -8.09 -12.69
C PRO A 15 -4.92 -7.13 -12.03
N VAL A 16 -6.10 -7.00 -12.62
CA VAL A 16 -7.24 -6.25 -12.05
C VAL A 16 -8.28 -7.27 -11.58
N ILE A 17 -8.56 -7.28 -10.29
CA ILE A 17 -9.51 -8.21 -9.69
C ILE A 17 -10.76 -7.45 -9.27
N ASP A 18 -11.90 -7.89 -9.79
CA ASP A 18 -13.21 -7.36 -9.44
C ASP A 18 -13.76 -8.09 -8.21
N ILE A 19 -13.84 -7.38 -7.09
CA ILE A 19 -14.29 -7.95 -5.82
C ILE A 19 -15.80 -7.78 -5.56
N ASN A 20 -16.52 -7.10 -6.45
CA ASN A 20 -17.96 -6.94 -6.30
C ASN A 20 -18.75 -8.23 -6.57
N LYS A 21 -18.14 -9.18 -7.24
CA LYS A 21 -18.80 -10.44 -7.67
C LYS A 21 -18.61 -11.59 -6.68
N ILE A 22 -18.51 -11.30 -5.38
CA ILE A 22 -18.34 -12.33 -4.35
C ILE A 22 -19.71 -12.68 -3.77
N ASN A 23 -20.60 -13.27 -4.57
CA ASN A 23 -21.96 -13.61 -4.16
C ASN A 23 -22.18 -15.11 -3.94
N SER A 24 -21.28 -15.96 -4.41
CA SER A 24 -21.38 -17.40 -4.31
C SER A 24 -20.07 -18.04 -3.89
N ASN A 25 -20.12 -19.30 -3.47
CA ASN A 25 -18.90 -20.05 -3.17
C ASN A 25 -18.00 -20.24 -4.39
N SER A 26 -18.60 -20.40 -5.57
CA SER A 26 -17.83 -20.49 -6.82
C SER A 26 -17.10 -19.19 -7.15
N ASP A 27 -17.73 -18.04 -6.90
CA ASP A 27 -17.08 -16.73 -7.07
C ASP A 27 -15.90 -16.56 -6.10
N LYS A 28 -16.08 -16.94 -4.83
CA LYS A 28 -15.03 -16.91 -3.83
C LYS A 28 -13.81 -17.75 -4.24
N ILE A 29 -14.06 -18.97 -4.73
CA ILE A 29 -13.01 -19.87 -5.21
C ILE A 29 -12.28 -19.26 -6.40
N LYS A 30 -13.01 -18.70 -7.35
CA LYS A 30 -12.45 -18.05 -8.54
C LYS A 30 -11.54 -16.86 -8.15
N ILE A 31 -12.02 -15.99 -7.29
CA ILE A 31 -11.29 -14.82 -6.83
C ILE A 31 -10.07 -15.23 -6.01
N SER A 32 -10.18 -16.23 -5.14
CA SER A 32 -9.05 -16.73 -4.37
C SER A 32 -7.94 -17.29 -5.25
N LYS A 33 -8.28 -17.97 -6.33
CA LYS A 33 -7.30 -18.45 -7.32
C LYS A 33 -6.62 -17.29 -8.06
N GLN A 34 -7.37 -16.26 -8.43
CA GLN A 34 -6.82 -15.06 -9.06
C GLN A 34 -5.85 -14.33 -8.11
N LEU A 35 -6.23 -14.18 -6.85
CA LEU A 35 -5.38 -13.58 -5.81
C LEU A 35 -4.10 -14.39 -5.58
N TYR A 36 -4.23 -15.70 -5.46
CA TYR A 36 -3.07 -16.58 -5.28
C TYR A 36 -2.10 -16.47 -6.45
N LYS A 37 -2.61 -16.56 -7.68
CA LYS A 37 -1.78 -16.43 -8.89
C LYS A 37 -1.08 -15.07 -8.95
N ALA A 38 -1.80 -13.99 -8.71
CA ALA A 38 -1.25 -12.66 -8.73
C ALA A 38 -0.17 -12.45 -7.66
N SER A 39 -0.41 -12.98 -6.46
CA SER A 39 0.53 -12.87 -5.33
C SER A 39 1.81 -13.68 -5.53
N THR A 40 1.73 -14.83 -6.20
CA THR A 40 2.89 -15.69 -6.46
C THR A 40 3.64 -15.32 -7.74
N ASP A 41 3.00 -14.64 -8.67
CA ASP A 41 3.62 -14.19 -9.92
C ASP A 41 4.25 -12.79 -9.72
N LEU A 42 3.45 -11.74 -9.76
CA LEU A 42 3.93 -10.36 -9.69
C LEU A 42 4.01 -9.81 -8.26
N GLY A 43 3.14 -10.25 -7.38
CA GLY A 43 3.03 -9.78 -6.00
C GLY A 43 2.18 -8.50 -5.83
N PHE A 44 1.63 -7.95 -6.90
CA PHE A 44 0.79 -6.76 -6.90
C PHE A 44 -0.50 -7.00 -7.66
N ILE A 45 -1.56 -6.34 -7.21
CA ILE A 45 -2.88 -6.38 -7.84
C ILE A 45 -3.52 -5.00 -7.84
N TYR A 46 -4.41 -4.77 -8.80
CA TYR A 46 -5.41 -3.72 -8.70
C TYR A 46 -6.75 -4.34 -8.32
N ILE A 47 -7.46 -3.67 -7.45
CA ILE A 47 -8.81 -4.07 -7.03
C ILE A 47 -9.81 -3.06 -7.59
N LYS A 48 -10.90 -3.54 -8.20
CA LYS A 48 -12.00 -2.70 -8.63
C LYS A 48 -13.30 -3.08 -7.96
N ASN A 49 -14.24 -2.15 -7.94
CA ASN A 49 -15.56 -2.30 -7.31
C ASN A 49 -15.47 -2.65 -5.81
N HIS A 50 -14.56 -1.99 -5.12
CA HIS A 50 -14.33 -2.19 -3.68
C HIS A 50 -15.33 -1.44 -2.79
N ASN A 51 -16.29 -0.70 -3.36
CA ASN A 51 -17.32 0.07 -2.64
C ASN A 51 -16.79 1.19 -1.71
N ILE A 52 -15.54 1.58 -1.88
CA ILE A 52 -14.99 2.76 -1.20
C ILE A 52 -15.17 3.94 -2.15
N SER A 53 -15.86 5.00 -1.70
CA SER A 53 -16.12 6.15 -2.55
C SER A 53 -14.85 6.92 -2.90
N ASP A 54 -14.80 7.47 -4.09
CA ASP A 54 -13.68 8.33 -4.52
C ASP A 54 -13.53 9.54 -3.61
N LYS A 55 -14.64 10.07 -3.09
CA LYS A 55 -14.62 11.17 -2.12
C LYS A 55 -13.84 10.78 -0.86
N LEU A 56 -14.12 9.61 -0.29
CA LEU A 56 -13.41 9.14 0.91
C LEU A 56 -11.92 8.96 0.65
N ILE A 57 -11.57 8.38 -0.49
CA ILE A 57 -10.16 8.19 -0.89
C ILE A 57 -9.45 9.53 -1.04
N ASN A 58 -10.08 10.49 -1.72
CA ASN A 58 -9.52 11.82 -1.91
C ASN A 58 -9.42 12.61 -0.61
N ASP A 59 -10.42 12.54 0.27
CA ASP A 59 -10.40 13.18 1.57
C ASP A 59 -9.25 12.65 2.43
N LEU A 60 -9.10 11.34 2.50
CA LEU A 60 -8.00 10.71 3.22
C LEU A 60 -6.63 11.12 2.67
N ARG A 61 -6.50 11.15 1.35
CA ARG A 61 -5.27 11.59 0.68
C ARG A 61 -4.94 13.04 1.00
N ASN A 62 -5.93 13.92 0.95
CA ASN A 62 -5.74 15.34 1.24
C ASN A 62 -5.38 15.56 2.71
N ASP A 63 -6.05 14.88 3.63
CA ASP A 63 -5.74 14.94 5.06
C ASP A 63 -4.32 14.44 5.35
N GLY A 64 -3.93 13.34 4.72
CA GLY A 64 -2.58 12.80 4.81
C GLY A 64 -1.54 13.79 4.31
N LEU A 65 -1.76 14.39 3.15
CA LEU A 65 -0.86 15.40 2.60
C LEU A 65 -0.75 16.64 3.50
N THR A 66 -1.85 17.10 4.06
CA THR A 66 -1.88 18.23 4.99
C THR A 66 -1.04 17.91 6.23
N PHE A 67 -1.20 16.72 6.79
CA PHE A 67 -0.41 16.28 7.94
C PHE A 67 1.08 16.20 7.62
N PHE A 68 1.45 15.50 6.56
CA PHE A 68 2.87 15.29 6.21
C PHE A 68 3.57 16.57 5.75
N ARG A 69 2.84 17.57 5.26
CA ARG A 69 3.35 18.89 4.93
C ARG A 69 3.35 19.87 6.10
N SER A 70 2.78 19.49 7.23
CA SER A 70 2.81 20.31 8.44
C SER A 70 4.22 20.43 9.02
N SER A 71 4.40 21.35 9.98
CA SER A 71 5.70 21.55 10.63
C SER A 71 6.16 20.29 11.37
N PHE A 72 7.47 20.20 11.59
CA PHE A 72 8.06 19.15 12.42
C PHE A 72 7.41 19.09 13.80
N ASP A 73 7.19 20.25 14.43
CA ASP A 73 6.60 20.34 15.77
C ASP A 73 5.19 19.76 15.81
N GLU A 74 4.37 19.99 14.79
CA GLU A 74 3.04 19.40 14.70
C GLU A 74 3.10 17.86 14.55
N LYS A 75 4.00 17.35 13.75
CA LYS A 75 4.20 15.91 13.59
C LYS A 75 4.76 15.24 14.84
N GLU A 76 5.66 15.90 15.55
CA GLU A 76 6.22 15.40 16.81
C GLU A 76 5.15 15.20 17.90
N LYS A 77 4.08 15.96 17.90
CA LYS A 77 2.95 15.79 18.86
C LYS A 77 2.32 14.41 18.80
N VAL A 78 2.40 13.77 17.64
CA VAL A 78 1.85 12.42 17.42
C VAL A 78 2.95 11.40 17.12
N LYS A 79 4.14 11.63 17.62
CA LYS A 79 5.27 10.72 17.47
C LYS A 79 4.94 9.30 17.92
N ILE A 80 5.50 8.32 17.24
CA ILE A 80 5.33 6.91 17.56
C ILE A 80 5.68 6.63 19.02
N SER A 81 4.84 5.85 19.68
CA SER A 81 4.99 5.45 21.08
C SER A 81 5.35 3.97 21.18
N LYS A 82 5.54 3.49 22.41
CA LYS A 82 5.71 2.06 22.70
C LYS A 82 4.56 1.17 22.20
N LYS A 83 3.41 1.77 21.88
CA LYS A 83 2.27 1.07 21.29
C LYS A 83 2.38 0.91 19.76
N HIS A 84 3.51 1.30 19.15
CA HIS A 84 3.78 1.23 17.72
C HIS A 84 2.74 1.98 16.86
N ARG A 85 2.19 3.08 17.38
CA ARG A 85 1.26 3.96 16.66
C ARG A 85 1.77 5.39 16.74
N GLY A 86 1.70 6.09 15.63
CA GLY A 86 2.07 7.49 15.54
C GLY A 86 3.03 7.76 14.39
N TRP A 87 3.47 9.02 14.31
CA TRP A 87 4.41 9.48 13.30
C TRP A 87 5.83 8.98 13.59
N LEU A 88 6.47 8.47 12.56
CA LEU A 88 7.87 8.09 12.58
C LEU A 88 8.66 9.01 11.65
N GLY A 89 9.65 9.70 12.20
CA GLY A 89 10.50 10.59 11.41
C GLY A 89 11.35 9.86 10.39
N PHE A 90 11.81 10.60 9.37
CA PHE A 90 12.70 10.06 8.35
C PHE A 90 13.93 9.38 8.98
N GLY A 91 14.24 8.19 8.51
CA GLY A 91 15.36 7.41 9.05
C GLY A 91 15.06 6.66 10.34
N GLY A 92 13.83 6.78 10.88
CA GLY A 92 13.43 6.08 12.10
C GLY A 92 13.06 4.60 11.91
N ALA A 93 12.78 4.18 10.68
CA ALA A 93 12.45 2.79 10.36
C ALA A 93 13.54 2.17 9.49
N LYS A 94 13.84 0.89 9.74
CA LYS A 94 14.72 0.09 8.88
C LYS A 94 14.38 -1.39 9.01
N MET A 95 14.57 -2.13 7.94
CA MET A 95 14.34 -3.59 7.93
C MET A 95 15.66 -4.32 8.22
N GLY A 96 15.86 -4.68 9.50
CA GLY A 96 17.06 -5.37 9.96
C GLY A 96 18.26 -4.44 10.21
N ASP A 97 19.27 -4.96 10.88
CA ASP A 97 20.41 -4.16 11.38
C ASP A 97 21.32 -3.57 10.30
N LYS A 98 21.35 -4.21 9.14
CA LYS A 98 22.21 -3.81 8.01
C LYS A 98 21.45 -3.03 6.93
N ALA A 99 20.13 -2.89 7.06
CA ALA A 99 19.33 -2.15 6.09
C ALA A 99 19.51 -0.64 6.28
N LYS A 100 19.39 0.11 5.18
CA LYS A 100 19.32 1.57 5.27
C LYS A 100 17.97 1.96 5.87
N PRO A 101 17.90 3.04 6.66
CA PRO A 101 16.64 3.58 7.14
C PRO A 101 15.75 4.04 5.98
N ASP A 102 14.44 3.82 6.11
CA ASP A 102 13.43 4.32 5.16
C ASP A 102 13.18 5.83 5.35
#